data_94f9d98202157e9131304af2cb31cab0
#
_entry.id   94f9d98202157e9131304af2cb31cab0
#
_cell.length_a   1.000
_cell.length_b   1.000
_cell.length_c   1.000
_cell.angle_alpha   90.00
_cell.angle_beta   90.00
_cell.angle_gamma   90.00
#
_symmetry.space_group_name_H-M   'P 1'
#
loop_
_entity.id
_entity.type
_entity.pdbx_description
1 polymer ?
#
loop_
_entity_poly.entity_id
_entity_poly.type
_entity_poly.pdbx_seq_one_letter_code
_entity_poly.pdbx_strand_id
1 'polypeptide(L)'
;MDLINKFGELVGNTSMKDADKARKLLLLGYRLQEKRLCLFPDKRLPKSGRYVARVVMQSVIDALSKPEAAVLVSIFVPGELLTAAGLTPYSVEAMSCFLAGTQCEQPLLRKTEEEGFPETMCSYHRVFLGAALTGILPKPNCMIYTNLACDGNMMTFPYLKDKFECPGF
;
A
#
# COMPACT_ATOMS: atom_id res chain seq x y z
N MET A 1 -9.43 6.12 -23.86
CA MET A 1 -9.31 5.38 -22.59
C MET A 1 -7.84 5.38 -22.22
N ASP A 2 -7.51 5.93 -21.07
CA ASP A 2 -6.12 6.14 -20.65
C ASP A 2 -5.43 4.79 -20.40
N LEU A 3 -4.14 4.69 -20.69
CA LEU A 3 -3.32 3.50 -20.49
C LEU A 3 -3.29 3.08 -19.01
N ILE A 4 -3.32 4.06 -18.10
CA ILE A 4 -3.34 3.82 -16.66
C ILE A 4 -4.63 3.11 -16.25
N ASN A 5 -5.79 3.53 -16.75
CA ASN A 5 -7.07 2.88 -16.48
C ASN A 5 -7.07 1.40 -16.89
N LYS A 6 -6.58 1.12 -18.12
CA LYS A 6 -6.47 -0.27 -18.61
C LYS A 6 -5.53 -1.10 -17.74
N PHE A 7 -4.44 -0.52 -17.31
CA PHE A 7 -3.50 -1.19 -16.40
C PHE A 7 -4.15 -1.46 -15.04
N GLY A 8 -4.85 -0.48 -14.46
CA GLY A 8 -5.58 -0.62 -13.21
C GLY A 8 -6.67 -1.70 -13.27
N GLU A 9 -7.47 -1.71 -14.34
CA GLU A 9 -8.47 -2.75 -14.58
C GLU A 9 -7.82 -4.15 -14.68
N LEU A 10 -6.69 -4.27 -15.37
CA LEU A 10 -5.94 -5.52 -15.47
C LEU A 10 -5.47 -5.99 -14.09
N VAL A 11 -4.86 -5.10 -13.30
CA VAL A 11 -4.38 -5.43 -11.94
C VAL A 11 -5.56 -5.81 -11.05
N GLY A 12 -6.63 -5.00 -11.01
CA GLY A 12 -7.80 -5.23 -10.19
C GLY A 12 -8.50 -6.55 -10.53
N ASN A 13 -8.71 -6.85 -11.81
CA ASN A 13 -9.32 -8.12 -12.24
C ASN A 13 -8.41 -9.33 -11.96
N THR A 14 -7.08 -9.14 -12.06
CA THR A 14 -6.12 -10.20 -11.77
C THR A 14 -6.07 -10.49 -10.27
N SER A 15 -6.18 -9.47 -9.41
CA SER A 15 -6.12 -9.62 -7.95
C SER A 15 -7.23 -10.53 -7.39
N MET A 16 -8.39 -10.58 -8.06
CA MET A 16 -9.50 -11.45 -7.68
C MET A 16 -9.28 -12.94 -8.03
N LYS A 17 -8.27 -13.25 -8.85
CA LYS A 17 -8.00 -14.60 -9.36
C LYS A 17 -6.63 -15.13 -8.96
N ASP A 18 -5.63 -14.28 -9.00
CA ASP A 18 -4.21 -14.62 -8.78
C ASP A 18 -3.49 -13.41 -8.15
N ALA A 19 -3.39 -13.43 -6.83
CA ALA A 19 -2.79 -12.37 -6.03
C ALA A 19 -1.30 -12.14 -6.37
N ASP A 20 -0.55 -13.23 -6.58
CA ASP A 20 0.88 -13.14 -6.86
C ASP A 20 1.15 -12.54 -8.23
N LYS A 21 0.33 -12.88 -9.22
CA LYS A 21 0.42 -12.28 -10.55
C LYS A 21 0.04 -10.79 -10.50
N ALA A 22 -1.01 -10.42 -9.77
CA ALA A 22 -1.40 -9.03 -9.58
C ALA A 22 -0.29 -8.22 -8.89
N ARG A 23 0.33 -8.77 -7.85
CA ARG A 23 1.48 -8.16 -7.15
C ARG A 23 2.67 -7.95 -8.09
N LYS A 24 3.00 -8.93 -8.93
CA LYS A 24 4.07 -8.82 -9.93
C LYS A 24 3.78 -7.72 -10.96
N LEU A 25 2.53 -7.58 -11.40
CA LEU A 25 2.10 -6.49 -12.29
C LEU A 25 2.25 -5.13 -11.62
N LEU A 26 1.78 -4.97 -10.37
CA LEU A 26 1.96 -3.74 -9.59
C LEU A 26 3.44 -3.39 -9.45
N LEU A 27 4.28 -4.34 -9.05
CA LEU A 27 5.72 -4.13 -8.92
C LEU A 27 6.37 -3.69 -10.23
N LEU A 28 5.97 -4.26 -11.35
CA LEU A 28 6.44 -3.84 -12.67
C LEU A 28 6.04 -2.38 -12.95
N GLY A 29 4.78 -2.03 -12.72
CA GLY A 29 4.28 -0.66 -12.91
C GLY A 29 5.01 0.35 -12.01
N TYR A 30 5.19 0.04 -10.72
CA TYR A 30 5.86 0.92 -9.77
C TYR A 30 7.35 1.09 -10.09
N ARG A 31 8.06 0.05 -10.49
CA ARG A 31 9.46 0.14 -10.93
C ARG A 31 9.62 0.97 -12.20
N LEU A 32 8.68 0.87 -13.15
CA LEU A 32 8.66 1.72 -14.34
C LEU A 32 8.41 3.18 -13.97
N GLN A 33 7.46 3.44 -13.06
CA GLN A 33 7.17 4.79 -12.57
C GLN A 33 8.35 5.38 -11.78
N GLU A 34 9.03 4.59 -10.96
CA GLU A 34 10.24 5.02 -10.24
C GLU A 34 11.34 5.44 -11.22
N LYS A 35 11.61 4.62 -12.24
CA LYS A 35 12.57 4.98 -13.31
C LYS A 35 12.16 6.26 -14.01
N ARG A 36 10.87 6.44 -14.30
CA ARG A 36 10.36 7.68 -14.88
C ARG A 36 10.61 8.88 -13.99
N LEU A 37 10.35 8.79 -12.68
CA LEU A 37 10.63 9.86 -11.72
C LEU A 37 12.11 10.21 -11.63
N CYS A 38 12.99 9.22 -11.83
CA CYS A 38 14.44 9.46 -11.86
C CYS A 38 14.93 10.12 -13.17
N LEU A 39 14.47 9.61 -14.31
CA LEU A 39 14.94 10.06 -15.64
C LEU A 39 14.25 11.34 -16.10
N PHE A 40 12.99 11.53 -15.75
CA PHE A 40 12.14 12.66 -16.18
C PHE A 40 11.48 13.32 -14.96
N PRO A 41 12.25 13.94 -14.05
CA PRO A 41 11.70 14.56 -12.85
C PRO A 41 10.79 15.74 -13.20
N ASP A 42 9.65 15.86 -12.54
CA ASP A 42 8.77 17.00 -12.71
C ASP A 42 9.44 18.27 -12.18
N LYS A 43 9.77 19.19 -13.08
CA LYS A 43 10.47 20.44 -12.77
C LYS A 43 9.61 21.42 -11.96
N ARG A 44 8.27 21.23 -11.91
CA ARG A 44 7.35 22.06 -11.12
C ARG A 44 7.44 21.73 -9.63
N LEU A 45 7.90 20.53 -9.28
CA LEU A 45 8.10 20.14 -7.89
C LEU A 45 9.47 20.59 -7.38
N PRO A 46 9.55 21.08 -6.12
CA PRO A 46 10.83 21.37 -5.49
C PRO A 46 11.67 20.10 -5.35
N LYS A 47 12.99 20.27 -5.17
CA LYS A 47 13.93 19.13 -5.04
C LYS A 47 13.53 18.20 -3.88
N SER A 48 13.08 18.76 -2.74
CA SER A 48 12.60 18.01 -1.58
C SER A 48 11.37 17.17 -1.92
N GLY A 49 10.38 17.71 -2.60
CA GLY A 49 9.18 16.98 -3.01
C GLY A 49 9.49 15.81 -3.94
N ARG A 50 10.43 16.02 -4.89
CA ARG A 50 10.90 14.94 -5.78
C ARG A 50 11.63 13.83 -5.02
N TYR A 51 12.43 14.22 -4.02
CA TYR A 51 13.12 13.27 -3.14
C TYR A 51 12.12 12.43 -2.36
N VAL A 52 11.16 13.07 -1.67
CA VAL A 52 10.11 12.37 -0.89
C VAL A 52 9.30 11.42 -1.78
N ALA A 53 8.87 11.86 -2.96
CA ALA A 53 8.12 11.00 -3.89
C ALA A 53 8.89 9.72 -4.25
N ARG A 54 10.20 9.80 -4.42
CA ARG A 54 11.06 8.64 -4.69
C ARG A 54 11.20 7.73 -3.48
N VAL A 55 11.44 8.30 -2.30
CA VAL A 55 11.59 7.52 -1.05
C VAL A 55 10.32 6.74 -0.75
N VAL A 56 9.16 7.39 -0.85
CA VAL A 56 7.87 6.72 -0.60
C VAL A 56 7.59 5.66 -1.67
N MET A 57 7.89 5.92 -2.94
CA MET A 57 7.77 4.91 -4.00
C MET A 57 8.66 3.70 -3.71
N GLN A 58 9.90 3.93 -3.29
CA GLN A 58 10.84 2.85 -2.98
C GLN A 58 10.36 2.03 -1.78
N SER A 59 9.83 2.66 -0.71
CA SER A 59 9.31 1.94 0.45
C SER A 59 8.13 1.02 0.08
N VAL A 60 7.25 1.47 -0.82
CA VAL A 60 6.13 0.64 -1.34
C VAL A 60 6.65 -0.54 -2.18
N ILE A 61 7.62 -0.30 -3.06
CA ILE A 61 8.26 -1.37 -3.86
C ILE A 61 8.94 -2.39 -2.95
N ASP A 62 9.70 -1.94 -1.95
CA ASP A 62 10.40 -2.81 -1.01
C ASP A 62 9.43 -3.60 -0.14
N ALA A 63 8.37 -2.98 0.37
CA ALA A 63 7.33 -3.68 1.14
C ALA A 63 6.64 -4.81 0.35
N LEU A 64 6.40 -4.59 -0.95
CA LEU A 64 5.78 -5.60 -1.80
C LEU A 64 6.76 -6.69 -2.26
N SER A 65 8.06 -6.39 -2.32
CA SER A 65 9.10 -7.33 -2.83
C SER A 65 9.87 -8.05 -1.74
N LYS A 66 9.93 -7.49 -0.52
CA LYS A 66 10.69 -8.00 0.64
C LYS A 66 9.83 -7.95 1.90
N PRO A 67 8.74 -8.70 1.95
CA PRO A 67 7.78 -8.62 3.07
C PRO A 67 8.40 -9.00 4.43
N GLU A 68 9.46 -9.79 4.43
CA GLU A 68 10.20 -10.19 5.64
C GLU A 68 10.89 -9.02 6.35
N ALA A 69 11.19 -7.93 5.64
CA ALA A 69 11.71 -6.69 6.20
C ALA A 69 10.64 -5.61 6.35
N ALA A 70 9.43 -5.83 5.84
CA ALA A 70 8.38 -4.84 5.80
C ALA A 70 7.66 -4.72 7.15
N VAL A 71 7.47 -3.49 7.62
CA VAL A 71 6.70 -3.16 8.83
C VAL A 71 5.53 -2.27 8.44
N LEU A 72 4.32 -2.76 8.68
CA LEU A 72 3.11 -1.95 8.47
C LEU A 72 2.96 -0.96 9.62
N VAL A 73 2.89 0.32 9.31
CA VAL A 73 2.81 1.38 10.30
C VAL A 73 1.58 2.28 10.10
N SER A 74 1.08 2.87 11.19
CA SER A 74 0.21 4.03 11.08
C SER A 74 1.03 5.29 10.77
N ILE A 75 0.42 6.30 10.16
CA ILE A 75 1.11 7.47 9.60
C ILE A 75 1.98 8.25 10.61
N PHE A 76 1.66 8.18 11.91
CA PHE A 76 2.40 8.89 12.98
C PHE A 76 3.46 8.04 13.68
N VAL A 77 3.70 6.82 13.25
CA VAL A 77 4.83 6.03 13.74
C VAL A 77 6.13 6.57 13.13
N PRO A 78 7.18 6.82 13.93
CA PRO A 78 8.45 7.34 13.42
C PRO A 78 9.19 6.28 12.59
N GLY A 79 8.89 6.24 11.29
CA GLY A 79 9.45 5.28 10.34
C GLY A 79 10.98 5.33 10.22
N GLU A 80 11.59 6.47 10.58
CA GLU A 80 13.03 6.67 10.58
C GLU A 80 13.76 5.69 11.51
N LEU A 81 13.18 5.39 12.66
CA LEU A 81 13.75 4.43 13.62
C LEU A 81 13.77 3.01 13.04
N LEU A 82 12.70 2.63 12.32
CA LEU A 82 12.60 1.34 11.65
C LEU A 82 13.61 1.24 10.51
N THR A 83 13.73 2.31 9.73
CA THR A 83 14.72 2.38 8.64
C THR A 83 16.14 2.29 9.19
N ALA A 84 16.45 2.94 10.30
CA ALA A 84 17.75 2.84 10.98
C ALA A 84 18.05 1.40 11.48
N ALA A 85 17.00 0.63 11.80
CA ALA A 85 17.10 -0.78 12.16
C ALA A 85 17.13 -1.74 10.94
N GLY A 86 17.21 -1.22 9.72
CA GLY A 86 17.23 -2.02 8.49
C GLY A 86 15.87 -2.58 8.06
N LEU A 87 14.78 -2.05 8.63
CA LEU A 87 13.42 -2.43 8.29
C LEU A 87 12.81 -1.44 7.28
N THR A 88 11.77 -1.87 6.57
CA THR A 88 11.06 -1.06 5.57
C THR A 88 9.68 -0.67 6.11
N PRO A 89 9.51 0.54 6.68
CA PRO A 89 8.19 1.01 7.08
C PRO A 89 7.34 1.37 5.85
N TYR A 90 6.06 1.00 5.88
CA TYR A 90 5.07 1.45 4.89
C TYR A 90 3.72 1.65 5.58
N SER A 91 2.99 2.69 5.17
CA SER A 91 1.72 3.02 5.82
C SER A 91 0.51 2.60 4.98
N VAL A 92 -0.63 2.43 5.67
CA VAL A 92 -1.94 2.20 5.05
C VAL A 92 -2.23 3.27 4.01
N GLU A 93 -2.01 4.54 4.36
CA GLU A 93 -2.33 5.69 3.51
C GLU A 93 -1.44 5.73 2.26
N ALA A 94 -0.12 5.55 2.43
CA ALA A 94 0.80 5.55 1.30
C ALA A 94 0.48 4.42 0.31
N MET A 95 0.29 3.19 0.80
CA MET A 95 -0.05 2.05 -0.05
C MET A 95 -1.37 2.27 -0.78
N SER A 96 -2.40 2.78 -0.09
CA SER A 96 -3.70 3.07 -0.70
C SER A 96 -3.62 4.15 -1.77
N CYS A 97 -2.80 5.20 -1.55
CA CYS A 97 -2.53 6.23 -2.58
C CYS A 97 -1.92 5.60 -3.84
N PHE A 98 -0.98 4.67 -3.70
CA PHE A 98 -0.36 4.01 -4.85
C PHE A 98 -1.32 3.06 -5.58
N LEU A 99 -2.15 2.33 -4.84
CA LEU A 99 -3.20 1.48 -5.42
C LEU A 99 -4.24 2.32 -6.17
N ALA A 100 -4.72 3.42 -5.58
CA ALA A 100 -5.62 4.36 -6.25
C ALA A 100 -4.95 5.07 -7.44
N GLY A 101 -3.66 5.41 -7.32
CA GLY A 101 -2.89 5.98 -8.43
C GLY A 101 -2.75 5.06 -9.64
N THR A 102 -2.83 3.75 -9.43
CA THR A 102 -2.93 2.75 -10.50
C THR A 102 -4.35 2.50 -10.99
N GLN A 103 -5.37 3.11 -10.35
CA GLN A 103 -6.80 2.97 -10.66
C GLN A 103 -7.30 1.50 -10.56
N CYS A 104 -6.78 0.76 -9.59
CA CYS A 104 -7.20 -0.60 -9.29
C CYS A 104 -8.07 -0.71 -8.02
N GLU A 105 -8.48 0.42 -7.43
CA GLU A 105 -9.15 0.49 -6.14
C GLU A 105 -10.58 -0.07 -6.15
N GLN A 106 -11.32 0.02 -7.26
CA GLN A 106 -12.73 -0.34 -7.30
C GLN A 106 -13.03 -1.81 -6.93
N PRO A 107 -12.32 -2.81 -7.48
CA PRO A 107 -12.48 -4.20 -7.04
C PRO A 107 -12.09 -4.41 -5.56
N LEU A 108 -11.09 -3.67 -5.07
CA LEU A 108 -10.63 -3.77 -3.70
C LEU A 108 -11.67 -3.22 -2.71
N LEU A 109 -12.30 -2.08 -3.04
CA LEU A 109 -13.40 -1.51 -2.25
C LEU A 109 -14.56 -2.50 -2.14
N ARG A 110 -15.01 -3.08 -3.27
CA ARG A 110 -16.07 -4.09 -3.26
C ARG A 110 -15.69 -5.30 -2.40
N LYS A 111 -14.42 -5.75 -2.47
CA LYS A 111 -13.97 -6.88 -1.64
C LYS A 111 -14.05 -6.58 -0.15
N THR A 112 -13.77 -5.35 0.26
CA THR A 112 -13.89 -4.91 1.65
C THR A 112 -15.35 -4.85 2.11
N GLU A 113 -16.26 -4.40 1.26
CA GLU A 113 -17.70 -4.36 1.52
C GLU A 113 -18.30 -5.78 1.63
N GLU A 114 -17.89 -6.70 0.77
CA GLU A 114 -18.27 -8.12 0.83
C GLU A 114 -17.84 -8.78 2.15
N GLU A 115 -16.75 -8.34 2.75
CA GLU A 115 -16.26 -8.80 4.05
C GLU A 115 -17.03 -8.18 5.24
N GLY A 116 -17.93 -7.22 4.97
CA GLY A 116 -18.80 -6.60 5.96
C GLY A 116 -18.31 -5.27 6.51
N PHE A 117 -17.26 -4.68 5.96
CA PHE A 117 -16.84 -3.32 6.35
C PHE A 117 -17.78 -2.27 5.76
N PRO A 118 -18.19 -1.26 6.55
CA PRO A 118 -19.15 -0.26 6.10
C PRO A 118 -18.56 0.68 5.04
N GLU A 119 -19.39 1.10 4.09
CA GLU A 119 -19.01 2.09 3.08
C GLU A 119 -18.62 3.45 3.65
N THR A 120 -19.12 3.76 4.87
CA THR A 120 -18.79 5.01 5.60
C THR A 120 -17.38 5.01 6.19
N MET A 121 -16.70 3.86 6.23
CA MET A 121 -15.29 3.80 6.66
C MET A 121 -14.39 4.54 5.69
N CYS A 122 -13.31 5.13 6.20
CA CYS A 122 -12.32 5.85 5.39
C CYS A 122 -11.86 5.03 4.18
N SER A 123 -11.93 5.60 2.98
CA SER A 123 -11.59 4.93 1.72
C SER A 123 -10.15 4.43 1.66
N TYR A 124 -9.20 5.11 2.29
CA TYR A 124 -7.81 4.64 2.39
C TYR A 124 -7.74 3.28 3.09
N HIS A 125 -8.39 3.16 4.25
CA HIS A 125 -8.44 1.92 5.00
C HIS A 125 -9.17 0.82 4.23
N ARG A 126 -10.27 1.16 3.55
CA ARG A 126 -11.03 0.20 2.74
C ARG A 126 -10.21 -0.35 1.57
N VAL A 127 -9.53 0.51 0.82
CA VAL A 127 -8.65 0.07 -0.28
C VAL A 127 -7.53 -0.84 0.24
N PHE A 128 -6.91 -0.47 1.36
CA PHE A 128 -5.86 -1.28 1.97
C PHE A 128 -6.37 -2.64 2.43
N LEU A 129 -7.50 -2.68 3.14
CA LEU A 129 -8.14 -3.91 3.58
C LEU A 129 -8.49 -4.82 2.40
N GLY A 130 -9.09 -4.27 1.34
CA GLY A 130 -9.38 -5.02 0.12
C GLY A 130 -8.14 -5.61 -0.53
N ALA A 131 -7.05 -4.87 -0.55
CA ALA A 131 -5.77 -5.36 -1.06
C ALA A 131 -5.17 -6.49 -0.16
N ALA A 132 -5.33 -6.40 1.14
CA ALA A 132 -4.95 -7.47 2.07
C ALA A 132 -5.84 -8.71 1.92
N LEU A 133 -7.16 -8.51 1.78
CA LEU A 133 -8.15 -9.58 1.61
C LEU A 133 -7.95 -10.36 0.31
N THR A 134 -7.59 -9.69 -0.78
CA THR A 134 -7.27 -10.34 -2.06
C THR A 134 -5.91 -11.05 -2.05
N GLY A 135 -5.07 -10.79 -1.03
CA GLY A 135 -3.72 -11.34 -0.94
C GLY A 135 -2.69 -10.63 -1.81
N ILE A 136 -3.06 -9.50 -2.46
CA ILE A 136 -2.11 -8.72 -3.26
C ILE A 136 -1.03 -8.08 -2.37
N LEU A 137 -1.39 -7.72 -1.13
CA LEU A 137 -0.42 -7.31 -0.11
C LEU A 137 0.12 -8.56 0.60
N PRO A 138 1.44 -8.73 0.65
CA PRO A 138 2.06 -9.82 1.39
C PRO A 138 1.95 -9.57 2.90
N LYS A 139 2.04 -10.65 3.69
CA LYS A 139 2.14 -10.57 5.14
C LYS A 139 3.37 -9.75 5.54
N PRO A 140 3.24 -8.68 6.34
CA PRO A 140 4.39 -7.95 6.85
C PRO A 140 5.11 -8.74 7.96
N ASN A 141 6.33 -8.35 8.28
CA ASN A 141 7.07 -8.89 9.43
C ASN A 141 6.32 -8.63 10.74
N CYS A 142 5.92 -7.36 10.95
CA CYS A 142 5.11 -6.95 12.08
C CYS A 142 4.32 -5.67 11.76
N MET A 143 3.50 -5.25 12.71
CA MET A 143 2.73 -4.01 12.65
C MET A 143 3.04 -3.14 13.87
N ILE A 144 3.15 -1.82 13.66
CA ILE A 144 3.30 -0.84 14.73
C ILE A 144 2.32 0.29 14.47
N TYR A 145 1.39 0.53 15.40
CA TYR A 145 0.32 1.47 15.15
C TYR A 145 -0.13 2.21 16.42
N THR A 146 -0.76 3.32 16.20
CA THR A 146 -1.39 4.15 17.23
C THR A 146 -2.77 4.59 16.76
N ASN A 147 -3.66 4.87 17.69
CA ASN A 147 -4.95 5.49 17.43
C ASN A 147 -4.86 7.01 17.26
N LEU A 148 -3.66 7.58 17.35
CA LEU A 148 -3.47 9.01 17.19
C LEU A 148 -3.98 9.48 15.83
N ALA A 149 -4.90 10.44 15.84
CA ALA A 149 -5.50 11.12 14.71
C ALA A 149 -6.36 10.27 13.73
N CYS A 150 -6.47 8.95 13.91
CA CYS A 150 -7.30 8.15 13.01
C CYS A 150 -7.93 6.93 13.71
N ASP A 151 -9.24 6.98 13.92
CA ASP A 151 -10.00 5.85 14.49
C ASP A 151 -10.03 4.63 13.56
N GLY A 152 -9.85 4.82 12.26
CA GLY A 152 -9.72 3.73 11.29
C GLY A 152 -8.60 2.76 11.60
N ASN A 153 -7.53 3.22 12.29
CA ASN A 153 -6.46 2.37 12.75
C ASN A 153 -6.95 1.30 13.73
N MET A 154 -7.89 1.65 14.61
CA MET A 154 -8.43 0.73 15.63
C MET A 154 -9.31 -0.39 15.04
N MET A 155 -9.76 -0.24 13.81
CA MET A 155 -10.45 -1.31 13.07
C MET A 155 -9.47 -2.09 12.19
N THR A 156 -8.64 -1.37 11.43
CA THR A 156 -7.77 -1.95 10.40
C THR A 156 -6.67 -2.81 10.98
N PHE A 157 -5.91 -2.30 11.94
CA PHE A 157 -4.73 -3.01 12.45
C PHE A 157 -5.07 -4.27 13.26
N PRO A 158 -6.04 -4.26 14.19
CA PRO A 158 -6.45 -5.49 14.87
C PRO A 158 -6.97 -6.54 13.89
N TYR A 159 -7.81 -6.16 12.93
CA TYR A 159 -8.30 -7.07 11.91
C TYR A 159 -7.15 -7.69 11.09
N LEU A 160 -6.20 -6.85 10.63
CA LEU A 160 -5.05 -7.33 9.86
C LEU A 160 -4.08 -8.16 10.68
N LYS A 161 -3.94 -7.87 11.99
CA LYS A 161 -3.14 -8.68 12.91
C LYS A 161 -3.65 -10.12 12.93
N ASP A 162 -4.95 -10.31 13.06
CA ASP A 162 -5.58 -11.63 13.04
C ASP A 162 -5.49 -12.25 11.64
N LYS A 163 -5.79 -11.49 10.60
CA LYS A 163 -5.76 -11.95 9.21
C LYS A 163 -4.37 -12.41 8.76
N PHE A 164 -3.34 -11.69 9.13
CA PHE A 164 -1.95 -12.01 8.76
C PHE A 164 -1.25 -12.90 9.79
N GLU A 165 -1.85 -13.12 10.97
CA GLU A 165 -1.22 -13.86 12.08
C GLU A 165 0.21 -13.33 12.34
N CYS A 166 0.36 -12.00 12.43
CA CYS A 166 1.65 -11.36 12.63
C CYS A 166 1.66 -10.49 13.90
N PRO A 167 2.86 -10.29 14.52
CA PRO A 167 2.98 -9.43 15.69
C PRO A 167 2.47 -8.01 15.42
N GLY A 168 1.72 -7.44 16.39
CA GLY A 168 1.24 -6.06 16.35
C GLY A 168 1.42 -5.39 17.72
N PHE A 169 1.96 -4.17 17.72
CA PHE A 169 2.34 -3.37 18.89
C PHE A 169 1.70 -1.99 18.86
#